data_e48ce8e330d3017ca1c131ae055954b8
#
_entry.id   e48ce8e330d3017ca1c131ae055954b8
#
_cell.length_a   1.000
_cell.length_b   1.000
_cell.length_c   1.000
_cell.angle_alpha   90.00
_cell.angle_beta   90.00
_cell.angle_gamma   90.00
#
_symmetry.space_group_name_H-M   'P 1'
#
loop_
_entity.id
_entity.type
_entity.pdbx_description
1 polymer ?
#
loop_
_entity_poly.entity_id
_entity_poly.type
_entity_poly.pdbx_seq_one_letter_code
_entity_poly.pdbx_strand_id
1 'polypeptide(L)'
;MAAGKKDVPCARGRWSVEDIRSSMLLYAVTDRAWLRGRSLADCVREAVEGGVTFVQLREKSAGHDEAALLARELKAVCAEAGVPFVIDDDVALAAEVGADGVHVGQSDMACEEARRILGEDAIVGVSAQTVDEALAAQAAGADYLGVGALHPTPTKPDAVDVTMDELRRICGAVSIPVVGIGGVDAASAHELAGSGVAGGAVVSAIFAADDCRLASAELARELAKVVAR
;
A
#
# COMPACT_ATOMS: atom_id res chain seq x y z
N MET A 1 -4.06 -30.91 -11.16
CA MET A 1 -2.69 -30.66 -10.66
C MET A 1 -2.82 -29.58 -9.61
N ALA A 2 -2.52 -29.90 -8.35
CA ALA A 2 -2.67 -28.99 -7.23
C ALA A 2 -1.67 -27.84 -7.36
N ALA A 3 -2.16 -26.59 -7.29
CA ALA A 3 -1.32 -25.42 -7.18
C ALA A 3 -0.51 -25.52 -5.89
N GLY A 4 0.82 -25.54 -6.02
CA GLY A 4 1.73 -25.57 -4.87
C GLY A 4 1.45 -24.38 -3.98
N LYS A 5 1.14 -24.63 -2.71
CA LYS A 5 1.21 -23.61 -1.67
C LYS A 5 2.62 -23.02 -1.71
N LYS A 6 2.74 -21.73 -2.05
CA LYS A 6 3.96 -20.98 -1.79
C LYS A 6 4.17 -21.05 -0.28
N ASP A 7 5.31 -21.56 0.15
CA ASP A 7 5.72 -21.49 1.53
C ASP A 7 5.78 -19.99 1.90
N VAL A 8 4.78 -19.55 2.66
CA VAL A 8 4.77 -18.24 3.28
C VAL A 8 5.83 -18.29 4.37
N PRO A 9 6.87 -17.44 4.34
CA PRO A 9 7.78 -17.34 5.47
C PRO A 9 7.00 -16.82 6.67
N CYS A 10 6.46 -17.71 7.44
CA CYS A 10 5.94 -17.39 8.76
C CYS A 10 7.14 -17.29 9.69
N ALA A 11 7.33 -16.13 10.25
CA ALA A 11 8.21 -15.80 11.35
C ALA A 11 9.49 -15.01 11.02
N ARG A 12 9.44 -13.72 11.37
CA ARG A 12 10.54 -13.00 12.01
C ARG A 12 11.86 -12.98 11.22
N GLY A 13 11.78 -12.44 10.04
CA GLY A 13 12.91 -11.98 9.28
C GLY A 13 12.50 -10.67 8.61
N ARG A 14 13.41 -9.71 8.59
CA ARG A 14 13.20 -8.43 7.87
C ARG A 14 12.76 -8.74 6.44
N TRP A 15 11.69 -8.10 5.99
CA TRP A 15 11.28 -8.12 4.60
C TRP A 15 12.40 -7.58 3.73
N SER A 16 12.90 -8.34 2.77
CA SER A 16 13.89 -7.83 1.83
C SER A 16 13.26 -6.79 0.89
N VAL A 17 14.09 -5.93 0.30
CA VAL A 17 13.64 -4.96 -0.72
C VAL A 17 12.94 -5.68 -1.88
N GLU A 18 13.38 -6.88 -2.25
CA GLU A 18 12.77 -7.68 -3.31
C GLU A 18 11.42 -8.27 -2.90
N ASP A 19 11.27 -8.72 -1.64
CA ASP A 19 9.98 -9.18 -1.13
C ASP A 19 8.96 -8.03 -1.15
N ILE A 20 9.36 -6.84 -0.68
CA ILE A 20 8.50 -5.65 -0.70
C ILE A 20 8.18 -5.27 -2.15
N ARG A 21 9.17 -5.21 -3.04
CA ARG A 21 8.97 -4.89 -4.47
C ARG A 21 7.97 -5.84 -5.12
N SER A 22 8.11 -7.14 -4.89
CA SER A 22 7.22 -8.15 -5.47
C SER A 22 5.79 -8.07 -4.94
N SER A 23 5.62 -7.55 -3.73
CA SER A 23 4.30 -7.35 -3.10
C SER A 23 3.62 -6.02 -3.50
N MET A 24 4.30 -5.12 -4.22
CA MET A 24 3.75 -3.79 -4.56
C MET A 24 2.87 -3.77 -5.81
N LEU A 25 2.67 -4.88 -6.52
CA LEU A 25 1.95 -4.89 -7.80
C LEU A 25 0.57 -4.22 -7.69
N LEU A 26 -0.26 -4.68 -6.77
CA LEU A 26 -1.58 -4.10 -6.49
C LEU A 26 -1.72 -3.86 -4.99
N TYR A 27 -1.59 -2.61 -4.59
CA TYR A 27 -1.63 -2.17 -3.22
C TYR A 27 -3.00 -1.57 -2.88
N ALA A 28 -3.77 -2.22 -2.02
CA ALA A 28 -5.07 -1.75 -1.58
C ALA A 28 -4.93 -0.89 -0.32
N VAL A 29 -5.40 0.37 -0.39
CA VAL A 29 -5.53 1.27 0.76
C VAL A 29 -7.01 1.36 1.12
N THR A 30 -7.38 1.01 2.35
CA THR A 30 -8.78 0.93 2.76
C THR A 30 -9.39 2.31 3.02
N ASP A 31 -10.70 2.41 2.76
CA ASP A 31 -11.50 3.56 3.17
C ASP A 31 -12.96 3.11 3.37
N ARG A 32 -13.44 3.19 4.61
CA ARG A 32 -14.81 2.74 4.98
C ARG A 32 -15.91 3.56 4.35
N ALA A 33 -15.64 4.78 3.87
CA ALA A 33 -16.63 5.62 3.21
C ALA A 33 -17.22 4.96 1.94
N TRP A 34 -16.50 4.03 1.32
CA TRP A 34 -16.91 3.35 0.09
C TRP A 34 -17.65 2.03 0.30
N LEU A 35 -17.72 1.49 1.52
CA LEU A 35 -18.18 0.12 1.78
C LEU A 35 -19.68 -0.10 1.57
N ARG A 36 -20.50 0.95 1.59
CA ARG A 36 -21.97 0.87 1.41
C ARG A 36 -22.63 -0.17 2.33
N GLY A 37 -22.16 -0.27 3.59
CA GLY A 37 -22.67 -1.19 4.60
C GLY A 37 -22.09 -2.61 4.56
N ARG A 38 -21.12 -2.90 3.66
CA ARG A 38 -20.37 -4.17 3.66
C ARG A 38 -19.32 -4.19 4.80
N SER A 39 -18.94 -5.37 5.23
CA SER A 39 -17.81 -5.54 6.15
C SER A 39 -16.50 -5.18 5.45
N LEU A 40 -15.63 -4.41 6.15
CA LEU A 40 -14.30 -4.08 5.63
C LEU A 40 -13.44 -5.35 5.46
N ALA A 41 -13.52 -6.27 6.41
CA ALA A 41 -12.77 -7.53 6.37
C ALA A 41 -13.20 -8.41 5.18
N ASP A 42 -14.50 -8.46 4.87
CA ASP A 42 -14.99 -9.20 3.71
C ASP A 42 -14.54 -8.57 2.39
N CYS A 43 -14.61 -7.23 2.28
CA CYS A 43 -14.11 -6.53 1.10
C CYS A 43 -12.60 -6.74 0.90
N VAL A 44 -11.81 -6.72 1.97
CA VAL A 44 -10.36 -6.98 1.90
C VAL A 44 -10.09 -8.44 1.52
N ARG A 45 -10.85 -9.41 2.05
CA ARG A 45 -10.74 -10.82 1.68
C ARG A 45 -11.03 -11.01 0.18
N GLU A 46 -12.13 -10.46 -0.32
CA GLU A 46 -12.46 -10.47 -1.74
C GLU A 46 -11.36 -9.82 -2.60
N ALA A 47 -10.82 -8.68 -2.14
CA ALA A 47 -9.78 -7.97 -2.85
C ALA A 47 -8.48 -8.80 -2.94
N VAL A 48 -8.08 -9.45 -1.85
CA VAL A 48 -6.91 -10.34 -1.81
C VAL A 48 -7.11 -11.58 -2.68
N GLU A 49 -8.30 -12.20 -2.65
CA GLU A 49 -8.66 -13.28 -3.56
C GLU A 49 -8.65 -12.84 -5.03
N GLY A 50 -8.90 -11.57 -5.30
CA GLY A 50 -8.83 -10.94 -6.62
C GLY A 50 -7.43 -10.56 -7.08
N GLY A 51 -6.42 -10.67 -6.21
CA GLY A 51 -5.03 -10.42 -6.60
C GLY A 51 -4.38 -9.19 -5.98
N VAL A 52 -4.96 -8.60 -4.94
CA VAL A 52 -4.27 -7.62 -4.10
C VAL A 52 -3.07 -8.28 -3.43
N THR A 53 -1.93 -7.61 -3.50
CA THR A 53 -0.63 -8.13 -3.05
C THR A 53 -0.05 -7.37 -1.86
N PHE A 54 -0.67 -6.24 -1.45
CA PHE A 54 -0.29 -5.44 -0.29
C PHE A 54 -1.51 -4.70 0.25
N VAL A 55 -1.68 -4.61 1.58
CA VAL A 55 -2.85 -3.97 2.20
C VAL A 55 -2.44 -2.93 3.23
N GLN A 56 -3.06 -1.74 3.18
CA GLN A 56 -2.94 -0.70 4.19
C GLN A 56 -4.31 -0.44 4.82
N LEU A 57 -4.39 -0.49 6.13
CA LEU A 57 -5.53 0.04 6.86
C LEU A 57 -5.40 1.55 7.02
N ARG A 58 -6.24 2.28 6.30
CA ARG A 58 -6.42 3.72 6.49
C ARG A 58 -7.76 3.95 7.19
N GLU A 59 -7.70 4.43 8.44
CA GLU A 59 -8.88 4.71 9.26
C GLU A 59 -8.72 6.09 9.89
N LYS A 60 -9.61 7.01 9.55
CA LYS A 60 -9.53 8.42 9.98
C LYS A 60 -10.67 8.85 10.90
N SER A 61 -11.67 7.97 11.12
CA SER A 61 -12.91 8.32 11.82
C SER A 61 -13.20 7.48 13.06
N ALA A 62 -12.59 6.29 13.16
CA ALA A 62 -12.78 5.41 14.32
C ALA A 62 -11.99 5.87 15.55
N GLY A 63 -12.53 5.61 16.72
CA GLY A 63 -11.75 5.67 17.96
C GLY A 63 -10.72 4.56 18.02
N HIS A 64 -9.73 4.71 18.92
CA HIS A 64 -8.58 3.79 19.03
C HIS A 64 -9.01 2.31 19.16
N ASP A 65 -9.96 2.00 20.05
CA ASP A 65 -10.39 0.60 20.28
C ASP A 65 -11.04 -0.02 19.02
N GLU A 66 -11.83 0.76 18.28
CA GLU A 66 -12.45 0.32 17.05
C GLU A 66 -11.38 0.12 15.95
N ALA A 67 -10.44 1.05 15.81
CA ALA A 67 -9.34 0.94 14.87
C ALA A 67 -8.47 -0.29 15.16
N ALA A 68 -8.19 -0.57 16.44
CA ALA A 68 -7.43 -1.74 16.85
C ALA A 68 -8.17 -3.06 16.54
N LEU A 69 -9.50 -3.07 16.71
CA LEU A 69 -10.30 -4.24 16.34
C LEU A 69 -10.25 -4.50 14.83
N LEU A 70 -10.52 -3.47 14.01
CA LEU A 70 -10.42 -3.54 12.56
C LEU A 70 -9.02 -3.99 12.10
N ALA A 71 -7.97 -3.41 12.69
CA ALA A 71 -6.59 -3.76 12.37
C ALA A 71 -6.29 -5.25 12.64
N ARG A 72 -6.76 -5.81 13.76
CA ARG A 72 -6.59 -7.23 14.07
C ARG A 72 -7.36 -8.13 13.11
N GLU A 73 -8.58 -7.74 12.72
CA GLU A 73 -9.37 -8.48 11.72
C GLU A 73 -8.65 -8.51 10.36
N LEU A 74 -8.21 -7.35 9.86
CA LEU A 74 -7.52 -7.27 8.57
C LEU A 74 -6.17 -7.98 8.59
N LYS A 75 -5.41 -7.84 9.68
CA LYS A 75 -4.16 -8.59 9.86
C LYS A 75 -4.38 -10.10 9.73
N ALA A 76 -5.46 -10.64 10.33
CA ALA A 76 -5.77 -12.06 10.22
C ALA A 76 -6.06 -12.46 8.77
N VAL A 77 -6.86 -11.67 8.02
CA VAL A 77 -7.15 -11.90 6.61
C VAL A 77 -5.86 -11.88 5.77
N CYS A 78 -5.00 -10.88 5.97
CA CYS A 78 -3.76 -10.73 5.22
C CYS A 78 -2.76 -11.85 5.55
N ALA A 79 -2.64 -12.23 6.82
CA ALA A 79 -1.74 -13.30 7.26
C ALA A 79 -2.15 -14.67 6.69
N GLU A 80 -3.46 -14.97 6.61
CA GLU A 80 -3.97 -16.19 5.98
C GLU A 80 -3.60 -16.28 4.49
N ALA A 81 -3.57 -15.13 3.82
CA ALA A 81 -3.24 -15.04 2.40
C ALA A 81 -1.74 -14.83 2.12
N GLY A 82 -0.92 -14.55 3.15
CA GLY A 82 0.49 -14.23 2.98
C GLY A 82 0.74 -12.87 2.33
N VAL A 83 -0.14 -11.90 2.57
CA VAL A 83 -0.08 -10.53 2.04
C VAL A 83 0.39 -9.60 3.14
N PRO A 84 1.42 -8.73 2.91
CA PRO A 84 1.85 -7.73 3.88
C PRO A 84 0.74 -6.77 4.27
N PHE A 85 0.69 -6.43 5.57
CA PHE A 85 -0.32 -5.56 6.17
C PHE A 85 0.32 -4.43 6.96
N VAL A 86 0.02 -3.18 6.58
CA VAL A 86 0.52 -1.98 7.26
C VAL A 86 -0.61 -1.08 7.74
N ILE A 87 -0.32 -0.22 8.71
CA ILE A 87 -1.22 0.81 9.24
C ILE A 87 -0.85 2.17 8.63
N ASP A 88 -1.86 3.00 8.34
CA ASP A 88 -1.69 4.38 7.89
C ASP A 88 -1.46 5.30 9.10
N ASP A 89 -0.36 6.06 9.12
CA ASP A 89 0.06 7.10 10.07
C ASP A 89 0.26 6.66 11.53
N ASP A 90 -0.53 5.71 12.06
CA ASP A 90 -0.54 5.36 13.48
C ASP A 90 0.49 4.27 13.82
N VAL A 91 1.72 4.72 14.13
CA VAL A 91 2.84 3.86 14.54
C VAL A 91 2.54 3.11 15.85
N ALA A 92 1.83 3.74 16.79
CA ALA A 92 1.49 3.12 18.07
C ALA A 92 0.50 1.97 17.87
N LEU A 93 -0.52 2.18 17.05
CA LEU A 93 -1.47 1.12 16.66
C LEU A 93 -0.76 -0.02 15.91
N ALA A 94 0.15 0.30 14.98
CA ALA A 94 0.93 -0.72 14.27
C ALA A 94 1.73 -1.61 15.23
N ALA A 95 2.39 -1.00 16.22
CA ALA A 95 3.11 -1.72 17.26
C ALA A 95 2.17 -2.58 18.14
N GLU A 96 1.03 -2.02 18.58
CA GLU A 96 0.05 -2.69 19.44
C GLU A 96 -0.52 -3.95 18.79
N VAL A 97 -0.95 -3.85 17.53
CA VAL A 97 -1.56 -4.99 16.84
C VAL A 97 -0.52 -5.92 16.20
N GLY A 98 0.75 -5.51 16.21
CA GLY A 98 1.84 -6.23 15.56
C GLY A 98 1.63 -6.34 14.06
N ALA A 99 1.25 -5.24 13.38
CA ALA A 99 1.20 -5.17 11.92
C ALA A 99 2.60 -5.41 11.33
N ASP A 100 2.68 -5.74 10.03
CA ASP A 100 3.99 -5.88 9.37
C ASP A 100 4.73 -4.54 9.28
N GLY A 101 4.02 -3.41 9.44
CA GLY A 101 4.64 -2.10 9.46
C GLY A 101 3.64 -0.94 9.42
N VAL A 102 4.13 0.22 8.96
CA VAL A 102 3.40 1.48 8.90
C VAL A 102 3.69 2.21 7.59
N HIS A 103 2.75 3.03 7.15
CA HIS A 103 2.96 4.04 6.10
C HIS A 103 2.75 5.42 6.69
N VAL A 104 3.70 6.33 6.52
CA VAL A 104 3.64 7.70 7.06
C VAL A 104 3.73 8.74 5.95
N GLY A 105 3.03 9.86 6.14
CA GLY A 105 3.13 11.05 5.29
C GLY A 105 4.16 12.05 5.79
N GLN A 106 4.35 13.15 5.04
CA GLN A 106 5.34 14.20 5.35
C GLN A 106 5.05 14.98 6.64
N SER A 107 3.79 15.00 7.09
CA SER A 107 3.35 15.70 8.31
C SER A 107 3.21 14.77 9.52
N ASP A 108 3.41 13.47 9.34
CA ASP A 108 3.22 12.47 10.37
C ASP A 108 4.53 12.20 11.12
N MET A 109 4.61 11.10 11.86
CA MET A 109 5.83 10.71 12.55
C MET A 109 6.98 10.50 11.53
N ALA A 110 8.15 11.02 11.85
CA ALA A 110 9.33 10.84 10.99
C ALA A 110 9.68 9.36 10.79
N CYS A 111 10.12 9.00 9.58
CA CYS A 111 10.48 7.64 9.21
C CYS A 111 11.46 6.98 10.19
N GLU A 112 12.53 7.70 10.58
CA GLU A 112 13.53 7.21 11.54
C GLU A 112 12.91 6.89 12.92
N GLU A 113 11.97 7.71 13.38
CA GLU A 113 11.30 7.49 14.66
C GLU A 113 10.33 6.31 14.57
N ALA A 114 9.57 6.18 13.48
CA ALA A 114 8.72 5.02 13.23
C ALA A 114 9.55 3.72 13.21
N ARG A 115 10.71 3.74 12.53
CA ARG A 115 11.67 2.63 12.50
C ARG A 115 12.17 2.29 13.91
N ARG A 116 12.53 3.31 14.71
CA ARG A 116 13.01 3.11 16.08
C ARG A 116 11.97 2.44 16.99
N ILE A 117 10.70 2.75 16.80
CA ILE A 117 9.59 2.18 17.59
C ILE A 117 9.26 0.76 17.15
N LEU A 118 9.14 0.53 15.84
CA LEU A 118 8.68 -0.75 15.27
C LEU A 118 9.82 -1.78 15.13
N GLY A 119 11.07 -1.33 15.12
CA GLY A 119 12.24 -2.19 14.95
C GLY A 119 12.65 -2.37 13.47
N GLU A 120 13.80 -3.03 13.29
CA GLU A 120 14.45 -3.21 11.98
C GLU A 120 13.66 -4.14 11.03
N ASP A 121 12.85 -5.03 11.58
CA ASP A 121 12.10 -6.03 10.81
C ASP A 121 10.76 -5.49 10.27
N ALA A 122 10.31 -4.32 10.73
CA ALA A 122 9.06 -3.74 10.28
C ALA A 122 9.19 -3.08 8.90
N ILE A 123 8.11 -3.04 8.14
CA ILE A 123 8.01 -2.29 6.88
C ILE A 123 7.69 -0.84 7.20
N VAL A 124 8.49 0.12 6.73
CA VAL A 124 8.18 1.55 6.83
C VAL A 124 8.05 2.14 5.44
N GLY A 125 6.82 2.48 5.06
CA GLY A 125 6.52 3.21 3.83
C GLY A 125 6.44 4.71 4.08
N VAL A 126 6.82 5.52 3.08
CA VAL A 126 6.77 6.98 3.17
C VAL A 126 6.13 7.57 1.92
N SER A 127 5.22 8.53 2.09
CA SER A 127 4.70 9.34 0.98
C SER A 127 5.76 10.34 0.51
N ALA A 128 5.95 10.49 -0.80
CA ALA A 128 6.82 11.51 -1.38
C ALA A 128 6.20 12.14 -2.63
N GLN A 129 6.44 13.43 -2.85
CA GLN A 129 5.94 14.19 -3.99
C GLN A 129 7.06 14.79 -4.84
N THR A 130 8.29 14.83 -4.31
CA THR A 130 9.48 15.37 -4.97
C THR A 130 10.66 14.40 -4.86
N VAL A 131 11.65 14.57 -5.75
CA VAL A 131 12.90 13.80 -5.69
C VAL A 131 13.63 14.00 -4.35
N ASP A 132 13.63 15.24 -3.81
CA ASP A 132 14.31 15.53 -2.55
C ASP A 132 13.64 14.82 -1.37
N GLU A 133 12.32 14.79 -1.30
CA GLU A 133 11.57 14.02 -0.29
C GLU A 133 11.82 12.51 -0.43
N ALA A 134 11.86 11.99 -1.65
CA ALA A 134 12.12 10.58 -1.92
C ALA A 134 13.52 10.14 -1.46
N LEU A 135 14.53 10.95 -1.77
CA LEU A 135 15.92 10.72 -1.33
C LEU A 135 16.05 10.82 0.19
N ALA A 136 15.39 11.81 0.81
CA ALA A 136 15.37 11.95 2.26
C ALA A 136 14.70 10.76 2.95
N ALA A 137 13.55 10.30 2.45
CA ALA A 137 12.87 9.13 2.98
C ALA A 137 13.72 7.86 2.86
N GLN A 138 14.36 7.64 1.71
CA GLN A 138 15.26 6.49 1.53
C GLN A 138 16.45 6.56 2.50
N ALA A 139 17.06 7.75 2.68
CA ALA A 139 18.16 7.94 3.62
C ALA A 139 17.72 7.73 5.09
N ALA A 140 16.47 8.06 5.42
CA ALA A 140 15.85 7.84 6.72
C ALA A 140 15.45 6.37 6.98
N GLY A 141 15.66 5.46 6.02
CA GLY A 141 15.41 4.03 6.16
C GLY A 141 14.00 3.58 5.76
N ALA A 142 13.33 4.33 4.87
CA ALA A 142 12.09 3.86 4.23
C ALA A 142 12.35 2.60 3.39
N ASP A 143 11.40 1.66 3.43
CA ASP A 143 11.47 0.42 2.64
C ASP A 143 10.78 0.57 1.28
N TYR A 144 9.81 1.49 1.16
CA TYR A 144 9.15 1.83 -0.10
C TYR A 144 8.58 3.25 -0.07
N LEU A 145 8.23 3.77 -1.24
CA LEU A 145 7.59 5.08 -1.37
C LEU A 145 6.21 4.96 -2.02
N GLY A 146 5.25 5.74 -1.50
CA GLY A 146 4.00 6.06 -2.15
C GLY A 146 4.10 7.44 -2.83
N VAL A 147 3.97 7.51 -4.14
CA VAL A 147 4.12 8.77 -4.90
C VAL A 147 2.80 9.16 -5.57
N GLY A 148 2.30 10.32 -5.23
CA GLY A 148 1.03 10.86 -5.73
C GLY A 148 0.61 12.16 -5.02
N ALA A 149 -0.56 12.77 -5.37
CA ALA A 149 -1.57 12.16 -6.24
C ALA A 149 -1.21 12.30 -7.73
N LEU A 150 -1.40 11.20 -8.49
CA LEU A 150 -1.14 11.22 -9.94
C LEU A 150 -2.34 11.80 -10.72
N HIS A 151 -3.54 11.70 -10.15
CA HIS A 151 -4.76 12.30 -10.65
C HIS A 151 -5.59 12.86 -9.49
N PRO A 152 -6.46 13.86 -9.74
CA PRO A 152 -7.39 14.36 -8.74
C PRO A 152 -8.19 13.22 -8.10
N THR A 153 -8.28 13.20 -6.78
CA THR A 153 -8.96 12.12 -6.05
C THR A 153 -9.81 12.67 -4.91
N PRO A 154 -11.05 12.17 -4.74
CA PRO A 154 -11.90 12.57 -3.62
C PRO A 154 -11.41 12.02 -2.26
N THR A 155 -10.56 11.00 -2.26
CA THR A 155 -10.06 10.36 -1.03
C THR A 155 -9.12 11.27 -0.22
N LYS A 156 -8.36 12.14 -0.91
CA LYS A 156 -7.47 13.13 -0.29
C LYS A 156 -7.53 14.43 -1.12
N PRO A 157 -8.53 15.30 -0.87
CA PRO A 157 -8.80 16.47 -1.70
C PRO A 157 -7.73 17.56 -1.62
N ASP A 158 -6.87 17.52 -0.60
CA ASP A 158 -5.73 18.41 -0.35
C ASP A 158 -4.39 17.86 -0.89
N ALA A 159 -4.43 16.72 -1.60
CA ALA A 159 -3.22 16.17 -2.19
C ALA A 159 -2.69 17.07 -3.31
N VAL A 160 -1.37 17.28 -3.31
CA VAL A 160 -0.68 17.97 -4.40
C VAL A 160 -0.51 17.03 -5.57
N ASP A 161 -0.80 17.49 -6.78
CA ASP A 161 -0.65 16.69 -7.99
C ASP A 161 0.83 16.46 -8.31
N VAL A 162 1.18 15.19 -8.55
CA VAL A 162 2.51 14.77 -9.01
C VAL A 162 2.42 14.39 -10.48
N THR A 163 3.24 15.04 -11.32
CA THR A 163 3.27 14.73 -12.75
C THR A 163 3.94 13.38 -13.03
N MET A 164 3.60 12.76 -14.16
CA MET A 164 4.25 11.52 -14.60
C MET A 164 5.77 11.70 -14.81
N ASP A 165 6.21 12.90 -15.18
CA ASP A 165 7.65 13.19 -15.34
C ASP A 165 8.34 13.24 -13.97
N GLU A 166 7.70 13.83 -12.96
CA GLU A 166 8.25 13.80 -11.59
C GLU A 166 8.27 12.37 -11.02
N LEU A 167 7.21 11.57 -11.25
CA LEU A 167 7.19 10.15 -10.87
C LEU A 167 8.39 9.40 -11.47
N ARG A 168 8.67 9.59 -12.77
CA ARG A 168 9.84 8.97 -13.44
C ARG A 168 11.16 9.42 -12.82
N ARG A 169 11.29 10.71 -12.49
CA ARG A 169 12.48 11.26 -11.84
C ARG A 169 12.68 10.66 -10.45
N ILE A 170 11.61 10.54 -9.66
CA ILE A 170 11.63 9.89 -8.35
C ILE A 170 12.06 8.43 -8.49
N CYS A 171 11.41 7.65 -9.36
CA CYS A 171 11.76 6.24 -9.58
C CYS A 171 13.22 6.05 -10.04
N GLY A 172 13.74 6.99 -10.83
CA GLY A 172 15.14 6.96 -11.28
C GLY A 172 16.16 7.39 -10.22
N ALA A 173 15.72 8.10 -9.16
CA ALA A 173 16.60 8.64 -8.12
C ALA A 173 16.79 7.67 -6.94
N VAL A 174 15.83 6.80 -6.67
CA VAL A 174 15.85 5.89 -5.52
C VAL A 174 16.05 4.42 -5.93
N SER A 175 16.52 3.59 -4.99
CA SER A 175 16.68 2.14 -5.19
C SER A 175 15.56 1.32 -4.56
N ILE A 176 14.81 1.91 -3.61
CA ILE A 176 13.65 1.28 -2.97
C ILE A 176 12.43 1.27 -3.92
N PRO A 177 11.49 0.32 -3.75
CA PRO A 177 10.27 0.26 -4.55
C PRO A 177 9.44 1.54 -4.45
N VAL A 178 8.83 1.94 -5.57
CA VAL A 178 7.89 3.07 -5.64
C VAL A 178 6.54 2.56 -6.14
N VAL A 179 5.44 2.96 -5.50
CA VAL A 179 4.09 2.74 -6.02
C VAL A 179 3.44 4.08 -6.39
N GLY A 180 2.77 4.11 -7.53
CA GLY A 180 1.96 5.27 -7.92
C GLY A 180 0.60 5.24 -7.20
N ILE A 181 0.15 6.37 -6.65
CA ILE A 181 -1.13 6.49 -5.93
C ILE A 181 -1.89 7.76 -6.34
N GLY A 182 -3.21 7.75 -6.12
CA GLY A 182 -4.11 8.87 -6.39
C GLY A 182 -4.73 8.80 -7.78
N GLY A 183 -6.01 8.43 -7.82
CA GLY A 183 -6.81 8.30 -9.03
C GLY A 183 -6.40 7.15 -9.97
N VAL A 184 -5.58 6.22 -9.50
CA VAL A 184 -5.23 5.01 -10.26
C VAL A 184 -6.42 4.05 -10.29
N ASP A 185 -6.81 3.62 -11.47
CA ASP A 185 -7.83 2.62 -11.75
C ASP A 185 -7.46 1.75 -12.96
N ALA A 186 -8.32 0.83 -13.38
CA ALA A 186 -8.05 -0.06 -14.49
C ALA A 186 -7.90 0.69 -15.84
N ALA A 187 -8.54 1.85 -16.01
CA ALA A 187 -8.47 2.64 -17.22
C ALA A 187 -7.17 3.46 -17.30
N SER A 188 -6.72 4.02 -16.14
CA SER A 188 -5.52 4.86 -16.04
C SER A 188 -4.23 4.08 -15.77
N ALA A 189 -4.31 2.82 -15.33
CA ALA A 189 -3.14 1.99 -15.00
C ALA A 189 -2.05 1.97 -16.10
N HIS A 190 -2.45 2.03 -17.37
CA HIS A 190 -1.52 2.03 -18.51
C HIS A 190 -0.58 3.25 -18.53
N GLU A 191 -0.96 4.37 -17.91
CA GLU A 191 -0.15 5.58 -17.84
C GLU A 191 1.12 5.40 -16.99
N LEU A 192 1.10 4.44 -16.06
CA LEU A 192 2.26 4.06 -15.27
C LEU A 192 3.38 3.37 -16.06
N ALA A 193 3.11 3.00 -17.34
CA ALA A 193 4.09 2.30 -18.17
C ALA A 193 5.38 3.11 -18.38
N GLY A 194 6.52 2.46 -18.14
CA GLY A 194 7.84 3.08 -18.29
C GLY A 194 8.18 4.14 -17.23
N SER A 195 7.40 4.24 -16.15
CA SER A 195 7.70 5.15 -15.05
C SER A 195 8.75 4.60 -14.08
N GLY A 196 8.91 3.27 -14.03
CA GLY A 196 9.79 2.59 -13.08
C GLY A 196 9.11 2.20 -11.76
N VAL A 197 7.79 2.37 -11.64
CA VAL A 197 7.05 1.93 -10.45
C VAL A 197 7.04 0.40 -10.30
N ALA A 198 6.96 -0.08 -9.08
CA ALA A 198 6.76 -1.48 -8.75
C ALA A 198 5.28 -1.90 -8.83
N GLY A 199 4.36 -0.94 -8.88
CA GLY A 199 2.92 -1.17 -8.97
C GLY A 199 2.09 0.06 -8.71
N GLY A 200 0.80 -0.14 -8.42
CA GLY A 200 -0.17 0.92 -8.15
C GLY A 200 -0.90 0.73 -6.83
N ALA A 201 -1.07 1.82 -6.08
CA ALA A 201 -1.89 1.85 -4.87
C ALA A 201 -3.25 2.48 -5.17
N VAL A 202 -4.31 1.83 -4.72
CA VAL A 202 -5.70 2.19 -5.06
C VAL A 202 -6.60 2.18 -3.83
N VAL A 203 -7.63 3.02 -3.83
CA VAL A 203 -8.66 3.09 -2.78
C VAL A 203 -10.03 2.78 -3.39
N SER A 204 -10.67 3.77 -3.99
CA SER A 204 -12.03 3.66 -4.50
C SER A 204 -12.18 2.69 -5.66
N ALA A 205 -11.13 2.49 -6.46
CA ALA A 205 -11.14 1.55 -7.59
C ALA A 205 -11.47 0.11 -7.15
N ILE A 206 -11.18 -0.25 -5.89
CA ILE A 206 -11.55 -1.54 -5.29
C ILE A 206 -12.78 -1.36 -4.39
N PHE A 207 -12.70 -0.49 -3.37
CA PHE A 207 -13.69 -0.47 -2.29
C PHE A 207 -15.02 0.18 -2.67
N ALA A 208 -15.08 1.00 -3.73
CA ALA A 208 -16.33 1.51 -4.28
C ALA A 208 -17.00 0.56 -5.30
N ALA A 209 -16.31 -0.47 -5.76
CA ALA A 209 -16.86 -1.47 -6.68
C ALA A 209 -17.89 -2.36 -5.97
N ASP A 210 -18.88 -2.84 -6.72
CA ASP A 210 -19.89 -3.76 -6.19
C ASP A 210 -19.30 -5.15 -5.89
N ASP A 211 -18.24 -5.53 -6.61
CA ASP A 211 -17.48 -6.78 -6.43
C ASP A 211 -15.98 -6.43 -6.33
N CYS A 212 -15.45 -6.47 -5.10
CA CYS A 212 -14.04 -6.15 -4.84
C CYS A 212 -13.08 -7.16 -5.47
N ARG A 213 -13.48 -8.43 -5.61
CA ARG A 213 -12.65 -9.49 -6.22
C ARG A 213 -12.49 -9.22 -7.72
N LEU A 214 -13.58 -8.96 -8.43
CA LEU A 214 -13.52 -8.70 -9.88
C LEU A 214 -12.73 -7.42 -10.18
N ALA A 215 -12.97 -6.36 -9.43
CA ALA A 215 -12.25 -5.08 -9.58
C ALA A 215 -10.74 -5.28 -9.34
N SER A 216 -10.37 -6.02 -8.30
CA SER A 216 -8.97 -6.33 -8.00
C SER A 216 -8.32 -7.20 -9.07
N ALA A 217 -9.02 -8.20 -9.60
CA ALA A 217 -8.51 -9.06 -10.67
C ALA A 217 -8.27 -8.29 -11.98
N GLU A 218 -9.13 -7.33 -12.30
CA GLU A 218 -8.95 -6.44 -13.44
C GLU A 218 -7.73 -5.53 -13.24
N LEU A 219 -7.64 -4.85 -12.10
CA LEU A 219 -6.52 -3.98 -11.75
C LEU A 219 -5.18 -4.72 -11.74
N ALA A 220 -5.11 -5.89 -11.12
CA ALA A 220 -3.90 -6.71 -11.08
C ALA A 220 -3.43 -7.08 -12.48
N ARG A 221 -4.36 -7.44 -13.38
CA ARG A 221 -4.05 -7.75 -14.77
C ARG A 221 -3.52 -6.54 -15.53
N GLU A 222 -4.12 -5.35 -15.36
CA GLU A 222 -3.68 -4.13 -16.05
C GLU A 222 -2.31 -3.67 -15.51
N LEU A 223 -2.11 -3.65 -14.20
CA LEU A 223 -0.83 -3.29 -13.58
C LEU A 223 0.30 -4.27 -13.96
N ALA A 224 0.02 -5.56 -14.06
CA ALA A 224 1.03 -6.54 -14.49
C ALA A 224 1.57 -6.27 -15.91
N LYS A 225 0.77 -5.69 -16.80
CA LYS A 225 1.22 -5.31 -18.16
C LYS A 225 2.20 -4.13 -18.14
N VAL A 226 2.18 -3.33 -17.09
CA VAL A 226 2.92 -2.07 -16.95
C VAL A 226 4.25 -2.28 -16.24
N VAL A 227 4.22 -3.10 -15.16
CA VAL A 227 5.39 -3.36 -14.29
C VAL A 227 6.37 -4.33 -14.94
N ALA A 228 5.92 -5.21 -15.84
CA ALA A 228 6.76 -6.21 -16.51
C ALA A 228 7.62 -5.66 -17.66
N ARG A 229 7.74 -4.34 -17.83
CA ARG A 229 8.43 -3.73 -18.97
C ARG A 229 9.56 -2.81 -18.56
#